data_7d30c15d86249033961731a5c1272c6b
#
_entry.id   7d30c15d86249033961731a5c1272c6b
#
_cell.length_a   1.000
_cell.length_b   1.000
_cell.length_c   1.000
_cell.angle_alpha   90.00
_cell.angle_beta   90.00
_cell.angle_gamma   90.00
#
_symmetry.space_group_name_H-M   'P 1'
#
loop_
_entity.id
_entity.type
_entity.pdbx_description
1 polymer ?
#
loop_
_entity_poly.entity_id
_entity_poly.type
_entity_poly.pdbx_seq_one_letter_code
_entity_poly.pdbx_strand_id
1 'polypeptide(L)'
;MAKVHKVTRKIVDGKHAITRCFSASNEASFPTVYNARLYNTELLQACKTEDEICNLLDFSIRKAFDPFRIHIGGEFYNQMYFDAWVKFASDNPYRIFYAYTKSLPYWVNRLGDIPSNLSLTASYGGRADWMIEEYNLKYAIVVDHPDEATKLELEIDHDDSHAIWGTESFALLLHGTQKAGTKSSNALKRMNKEQIKYQYSKV
;
A
#
# COMPACT_ATOMS: atom_id res chain seq x y z
N MET A 1 -8.45 -8.61 4.65
CA MET A 1 -6.98 -8.64 4.50
C MET A 1 -6.51 -10.08 4.56
N ALA A 2 -5.43 -10.40 3.85
CA ALA A 2 -4.76 -11.68 3.99
C ALA A 2 -4.09 -11.80 5.37
N LYS A 3 -3.99 -13.02 5.89
CA LYS A 3 -3.32 -13.31 7.17
C LYS A 3 -2.31 -14.43 6.97
N VAL A 4 -1.19 -14.35 7.68
CA VAL A 4 -0.20 -15.42 7.72
C VAL A 4 -0.29 -16.13 9.06
N HIS A 5 -0.43 -17.44 9.04
CA HIS A 5 -0.48 -18.22 10.26
C HIS A 5 0.92 -18.24 10.92
N LYS A 6 0.99 -17.86 12.20
CA LYS A 6 2.25 -17.64 12.92
C LYS A 6 3.20 -18.86 12.88
N VAL A 7 2.67 -20.07 13.05
CA VAL A 7 3.47 -21.31 13.14
C VAL A 7 3.61 -21.97 11.76
N THR A 8 2.49 -22.25 11.10
CA THR A 8 2.49 -23.00 9.82
C THR A 8 2.88 -22.17 8.61
N ARG A 9 2.95 -20.84 8.75
CA ARG A 9 3.23 -19.87 7.70
C ARG A 9 2.26 -19.94 6.50
N LYS A 10 1.16 -20.66 6.64
CA LYS A 10 0.11 -20.71 5.62
C LYS A 10 -0.57 -19.35 5.47
N ILE A 11 -0.74 -18.93 4.23
CA ILE A 11 -1.46 -17.70 3.89
C ILE A 11 -2.95 -18.03 3.82
N VAL A 12 -3.74 -17.25 4.53
CA VAL A 12 -5.20 -17.21 4.39
C VAL A 12 -5.55 -15.92 3.66
N ASP A 13 -5.90 -16.04 2.38
CA ASP A 13 -6.30 -14.89 1.58
C ASP A 13 -7.62 -14.31 2.11
N GLY A 14 -7.78 -12.99 2.02
CA GLY A 14 -9.01 -12.31 2.46
C GLY A 14 -10.23 -12.74 1.61
N LYS A 15 -11.42 -12.76 2.23
CA LYS A 15 -12.67 -13.19 1.58
C LYS A 15 -12.96 -12.47 0.25
N HIS A 16 -12.52 -11.21 0.12
CA HIS A 16 -12.74 -10.37 -1.05
C HIS A 16 -11.45 -10.07 -1.83
N ALA A 17 -10.37 -10.83 -1.56
CA ALA A 17 -9.11 -10.61 -2.25
C ALA A 17 -9.21 -11.11 -3.71
N ILE A 18 -9.05 -10.20 -4.66
CA ILE A 18 -8.98 -10.51 -6.10
C ILE A 18 -7.60 -11.11 -6.42
N THR A 19 -6.56 -10.52 -5.84
CA THR A 19 -5.17 -10.96 -5.95
C THR A 19 -4.60 -11.26 -4.57
N ARG A 20 -3.59 -12.15 -4.50
CA ARG A 20 -2.88 -12.41 -3.25
C ARG A 20 -2.04 -11.20 -2.88
N CYS A 21 -2.19 -10.76 -1.63
CA CYS A 21 -1.37 -9.70 -1.08
C CYS A 21 0.12 -10.10 -1.09
N PHE A 22 0.97 -9.34 -1.76
CA PHE A 22 2.41 -9.59 -1.83
C PHE A 22 3.06 -9.55 -0.43
N SER A 23 2.55 -8.68 0.44
CA SER A 23 3.01 -8.56 1.81
C SER A 23 2.84 -9.85 2.61
N ALA A 24 1.67 -10.51 2.47
CA ALA A 24 1.43 -11.80 3.08
C ALA A 24 2.36 -12.90 2.52
N SER A 25 2.67 -12.85 1.23
CA SER A 25 3.64 -13.76 0.62
C SER A 25 5.05 -13.57 1.18
N ASN A 26 5.50 -12.32 1.35
CA ASN A 26 6.78 -12.00 1.97
C ASN A 26 6.85 -12.48 3.42
N GLU A 27 5.82 -12.20 4.20
CA GLU A 27 5.73 -12.64 5.60
C GLU A 27 5.73 -14.16 5.72
N ALA A 28 5.07 -14.88 4.81
CA ALA A 28 5.06 -16.34 4.80
C ALA A 28 6.44 -16.91 4.47
N SER A 29 7.17 -16.28 3.53
CA SER A 29 8.48 -16.73 3.06
C SER A 29 9.62 -16.37 4.01
N PHE A 30 9.52 -15.21 4.68
CA PHE A 30 10.62 -14.66 5.49
C PHE A 30 10.18 -14.41 6.93
N PRO A 31 10.51 -15.32 7.88
CA PRO A 31 10.19 -15.15 9.31
C PRO A 31 10.69 -13.84 9.91
N THR A 32 11.84 -13.35 9.49
CA THR A 32 12.41 -12.07 9.94
C THR A 32 11.53 -10.89 9.55
N VAL A 33 11.00 -10.88 8.33
CA VAL A 33 10.06 -9.85 7.86
C VAL A 33 8.77 -9.87 8.68
N TYR A 34 8.22 -11.07 8.91
CA TYR A 34 7.02 -11.23 9.74
C TYR A 34 7.25 -10.69 11.15
N ASN A 35 8.34 -11.09 11.80
CA ASN A 35 8.62 -10.69 13.17
C ASN A 35 8.90 -9.19 13.29
N ALA A 36 9.63 -8.59 12.34
CA ALA A 36 9.87 -7.15 12.31
C ALA A 36 8.56 -6.35 12.16
N ARG A 37 7.68 -6.77 11.24
CA ARG A 37 6.36 -6.12 11.06
C ARG A 37 5.46 -6.27 12.27
N LEU A 38 5.46 -7.46 12.89
CA LEU A 38 4.70 -7.71 14.12
C LEU A 38 5.19 -6.77 15.23
N TYR A 39 6.51 -6.73 15.47
CA TYR A 39 7.12 -5.87 16.47
C TYR A 39 6.78 -4.39 16.24
N ASN A 40 6.93 -3.89 15.01
CA ASN A 40 6.57 -2.51 14.68
C ASN A 40 5.07 -2.23 14.93
N THR A 41 4.21 -3.19 14.60
CA THR A 41 2.76 -3.07 14.84
C THR A 41 2.46 -3.01 16.34
N GLU A 42 3.11 -3.86 17.14
CA GLU A 42 2.93 -3.88 18.61
C GLU A 42 3.40 -2.57 19.24
N LEU A 43 4.53 -2.02 18.79
CA LEU A 43 5.01 -0.71 19.26
C LEU A 43 4.00 0.41 18.95
N LEU A 44 3.52 0.49 17.71
CA LEU A 44 2.54 1.51 17.31
C LEU A 44 1.21 1.35 18.06
N GLN A 45 0.73 0.12 18.27
CA GLN A 45 -0.51 -0.15 19.01
C GLN A 45 -0.39 0.10 20.52
N ALA A 46 0.82 0.10 21.07
CA ALA A 46 1.07 0.46 22.46
C ALA A 46 0.88 1.95 22.72
N CYS A 47 1.08 2.81 21.71
CA CYS A 47 0.86 4.25 21.79
C CYS A 47 -0.64 4.55 22.03
N LYS A 48 -0.91 5.53 22.90
CA LYS A 48 -2.27 5.94 23.31
C LYS A 48 -2.67 7.30 22.74
N THR A 49 -1.73 8.05 22.23
CA THR A 49 -1.93 9.39 21.66
C THR A 49 -1.22 9.53 20.32
N GLU A 50 -1.65 10.50 19.52
CA GLU A 50 -0.98 10.87 18.26
C GLU A 50 0.46 11.33 18.50
N ASP A 51 0.71 12.10 19.58
CA ASP A 51 2.04 12.58 19.92
C ASP A 51 3.00 11.44 20.27
N GLU A 52 2.55 10.41 20.98
CA GLU A 52 3.36 9.21 21.22
C GLU A 52 3.73 8.50 19.92
N ILE A 53 2.80 8.42 18.96
CA ILE A 53 3.07 7.85 17.64
C ILE A 53 4.06 8.73 16.88
N CYS A 54 3.87 10.06 16.86
CA CYS A 54 4.79 11.00 16.18
C CYS A 54 6.21 10.91 16.76
N ASN A 55 6.35 10.84 18.08
CA ASN A 55 7.65 10.66 18.73
C ASN A 55 8.32 9.34 18.33
N LEU A 56 7.55 8.25 18.26
CA LEU A 56 8.05 6.95 17.83
C LEU A 56 8.49 6.97 16.36
N LEU A 57 7.74 7.64 15.48
CA LEU A 57 8.09 7.82 14.07
C LEU A 57 9.36 8.67 13.91
N ASP A 58 9.47 9.80 14.64
CA ASP A 58 10.65 10.66 14.57
C ASP A 58 11.93 9.94 15.01
N PHE A 59 11.83 9.13 16.07
CA PHE A 59 12.93 8.29 16.53
C PHE A 59 13.31 7.19 15.51
N SER A 60 12.32 6.61 14.82
CA SER A 60 12.49 5.40 14.00
C SER A 60 12.87 5.72 12.55
N ILE A 61 12.36 6.82 11.99
CA ILE A 61 12.52 7.13 10.56
C ILE A 61 13.78 7.95 10.32
N ARG A 62 14.76 7.33 9.66
CA ARG A 62 15.98 8.03 9.28
C ARG A 62 15.70 9.17 8.29
N LYS A 63 16.30 10.34 8.53
CA LYS A 63 16.14 11.54 7.67
C LYS A 63 16.60 11.33 6.21
N ALA A 64 17.46 10.34 5.96
CA ALA A 64 17.97 10.03 4.63
C ALA A 64 16.94 9.33 3.69
N PHE A 65 15.80 8.87 4.23
CA PHE A 65 14.75 8.25 3.41
C PHE A 65 13.75 9.32 2.97
N ASP A 66 13.86 9.75 1.73
CA ASP A 66 12.99 10.72 1.10
C ASP A 66 12.95 10.50 -0.43
N PRO A 67 11.79 10.27 -1.06
CA PRO A 67 10.46 10.16 -0.47
C PRO A 67 10.26 8.91 0.41
N PHE A 68 9.42 9.02 1.45
CA PHE A 68 9.17 7.94 2.40
C PHE A 68 7.82 7.25 2.15
N ARG A 69 7.86 5.95 1.83
CA ARG A 69 6.66 5.12 1.74
C ARG A 69 6.21 4.66 3.12
N ILE A 70 5.04 5.10 3.54
CA ILE A 70 4.52 4.82 4.90
C ILE A 70 4.34 3.32 5.15
N HIS A 71 3.72 2.61 4.21
CA HIS A 71 3.52 1.17 4.30
C HIS A 71 4.07 0.45 3.07
N ILE A 72 5.12 -0.35 3.23
CA ILE A 72 5.47 -1.39 2.25
C ILE A 72 4.52 -2.58 2.41
N GLY A 73 4.19 -2.92 3.64
CA GLY A 73 3.18 -3.89 4.00
C GLY A 73 2.52 -3.48 5.31
N GLY A 74 1.21 -3.57 5.36
CA GLY A 74 0.40 -3.05 6.44
C GLY A 74 -0.68 -2.11 5.95
N GLU A 75 -1.36 -1.44 6.88
CA GLU A 75 -2.47 -0.54 6.59
C GLU A 75 -2.70 0.39 7.79
N PHE A 76 -3.33 1.52 7.57
CA PHE A 76 -3.87 2.32 8.67
C PHE A 76 -4.97 1.52 9.38
N TYR A 77 -4.75 1.21 10.65
CA TYR A 77 -5.62 0.31 11.41
C TYR A 77 -6.68 1.03 12.25
N ASN A 78 -6.52 2.33 12.51
CA ASN A 78 -7.51 3.20 13.15
C ASN A 78 -7.29 4.67 12.75
N GLN A 79 -8.25 5.53 13.12
CA GLN A 79 -8.20 6.97 12.80
C GLN A 79 -7.02 7.66 13.49
N MET A 80 -6.77 7.40 14.77
CA MET A 80 -5.66 8.01 15.51
C MET A 80 -4.30 7.77 14.84
N TYR A 81 -4.06 6.56 14.33
CA TYR A 81 -2.81 6.24 13.62
C TYR A 81 -2.73 6.97 12.27
N PHE A 82 -3.85 7.12 11.56
CA PHE A 82 -3.90 7.92 10.34
C PHE A 82 -3.63 9.40 10.66
N ASP A 83 -4.31 9.95 11.67
CA ASP A 83 -4.16 11.34 12.09
C ASP A 83 -2.73 11.66 12.55
N ALA A 84 -2.09 10.72 13.26
CA ALA A 84 -0.68 10.85 13.62
C ALA A 84 0.24 10.97 12.39
N TRP A 85 -0.03 10.26 11.29
CA TRP A 85 0.73 10.41 10.06
C TRP A 85 0.46 11.76 9.35
N VAL A 86 -0.79 12.23 9.37
CA VAL A 86 -1.13 13.57 8.87
C VAL A 86 -0.37 14.64 9.66
N LYS A 87 -0.42 14.56 10.98
CA LYS A 87 0.34 15.44 11.88
C LYS A 87 1.85 15.37 11.64
N PHE A 88 2.40 14.14 11.59
CA PHE A 88 3.83 13.95 11.39
C PHE A 88 4.31 14.50 10.03
N ALA A 89 3.52 14.36 8.98
CA ALA A 89 3.82 14.97 7.69
C ALA A 89 3.79 16.49 7.75
N SER A 90 2.79 17.08 8.41
CA SER A 90 2.69 18.52 8.62
C SER A 90 3.87 19.09 9.41
N ASP A 91 4.33 18.37 10.44
CA ASP A 91 5.47 18.75 11.27
C ASP A 91 6.83 18.58 10.53
N ASN A 92 6.84 17.89 9.38
CA ASN A 92 8.02 17.62 8.56
C ASN A 92 7.86 18.12 7.11
N PRO A 93 7.62 19.43 6.87
CA PRO A 93 7.22 19.96 5.55
C PRO A 93 8.28 19.82 4.45
N TYR A 94 9.53 19.54 4.80
CA TYR A 94 10.64 19.35 3.85
C TYR A 94 10.82 17.90 3.42
N ARG A 95 9.97 16.99 3.89
CA ARG A 95 9.99 15.56 3.54
C ARG A 95 8.74 15.21 2.77
N ILE A 96 8.85 14.21 1.91
CA ILE A 96 7.74 13.70 1.10
C ILE A 96 7.35 12.34 1.63
N PHE A 97 6.05 12.20 1.89
CA PHE A 97 5.44 10.96 2.34
C PHE A 97 4.40 10.49 1.33
N TYR A 98 4.32 9.18 1.14
CA TYR A 98 3.26 8.62 0.30
C TYR A 98 2.76 7.29 0.84
N ALA A 99 1.51 6.97 0.57
CA ALA A 99 0.90 5.73 0.98
C ALA A 99 -0.14 5.23 -0.02
N TYR A 100 -0.17 3.91 -0.20
CA TYR A 100 -1.32 3.21 -0.76
C TYR A 100 -2.21 2.75 0.39
N THR A 101 -3.51 3.01 0.31
CA THR A 101 -4.41 2.64 1.40
C THR A 101 -5.76 2.11 0.92
N LYS A 102 -6.32 1.15 1.64
CA LYS A 102 -7.72 0.70 1.56
C LYS A 102 -8.57 1.24 2.71
N SER A 103 -7.95 1.97 3.64
CA SER A 103 -8.60 2.57 4.81
C SER A 103 -9.20 3.93 4.47
N LEU A 104 -9.96 3.99 3.36
CA LEU A 104 -10.53 5.21 2.80
C LEU A 104 -11.38 6.03 3.78
N PRO A 105 -12.16 5.42 4.72
CA PRO A 105 -12.90 6.21 5.70
C PRO A 105 -12.02 7.13 6.55
N TYR A 106 -10.80 6.71 6.90
CA TYR A 106 -9.89 7.56 7.69
C TYR A 106 -9.37 8.73 6.87
N TRP A 107 -9.08 8.51 5.59
CA TRP A 107 -8.68 9.58 4.66
C TRP A 107 -9.83 10.57 4.42
N VAL A 108 -11.02 10.07 4.11
CA VAL A 108 -12.20 10.92 3.85
C VAL A 108 -12.52 11.82 5.04
N ASN A 109 -12.36 11.33 6.27
CA ASN A 109 -12.53 12.14 7.48
C ASN A 109 -11.51 13.28 7.61
N ARG A 110 -10.47 13.33 6.78
CA ARG A 110 -9.38 14.32 6.80
C ARG A 110 -9.10 14.97 5.45
N LEU A 111 -10.03 14.90 4.49
CA LEU A 111 -9.78 15.42 3.12
C LEU A 111 -9.28 16.87 3.10
N GLY A 112 -9.78 17.74 3.98
CA GLY A 112 -9.34 19.13 4.08
C GLY A 112 -8.04 19.37 4.85
N ASP A 113 -7.53 18.33 5.53
CA ASP A 113 -6.40 18.45 6.46
C ASP A 113 -5.12 17.75 5.94
N ILE A 114 -5.17 17.12 4.76
CA ILE A 114 -4.01 16.41 4.22
C ILE A 114 -2.96 17.42 3.75
N PRO A 115 -1.75 17.41 4.33
CA PRO A 115 -0.70 18.34 3.92
C PRO A 115 -0.15 18.00 2.53
N SER A 116 0.33 19.00 1.81
CA SER A 116 0.78 18.87 0.41
C SER A 116 1.96 17.91 0.20
N ASN A 117 2.69 17.61 1.27
CA ASN A 117 3.81 16.66 1.27
C ASN A 117 3.40 15.23 1.65
N LEU A 118 2.10 14.95 1.80
CA LEU A 118 1.56 13.60 2.02
C LEU A 118 0.68 13.19 0.82
N SER A 119 1.24 12.38 -0.08
CA SER A 119 0.51 11.85 -1.23
C SER A 119 -0.20 10.54 -0.87
N LEU A 120 -1.52 10.51 -0.99
CA LEU A 120 -2.33 9.32 -0.73
C LEU A 120 -2.90 8.76 -2.04
N THR A 121 -2.88 7.44 -2.16
CA THR A 121 -3.44 6.71 -3.29
C THR A 121 -4.36 5.60 -2.77
N ALA A 122 -5.63 5.64 -3.16
CA ALA A 122 -6.57 4.57 -2.85
C ALA A 122 -6.15 3.27 -3.56
N SER A 123 -5.99 2.20 -2.81
CA SER A 123 -5.68 0.89 -3.39
C SER A 123 -6.97 0.16 -3.73
N TYR A 124 -7.36 0.17 -5.01
CA TYR A 124 -8.61 -0.44 -5.49
C TYR A 124 -8.72 -1.94 -5.10
N GLY A 125 -9.94 -2.44 -4.89
CA GLY A 125 -10.21 -3.79 -4.40
C GLY A 125 -10.39 -3.84 -2.87
N GLY A 126 -10.82 -2.74 -2.25
CA GLY A 126 -11.17 -2.63 -0.84
C GLY A 126 -12.68 -2.78 -0.57
N ARG A 127 -13.08 -2.59 0.68
CA ARG A 127 -14.49 -2.61 1.10
C ARG A 127 -15.22 -1.28 0.88
N ALA A 128 -14.47 -0.22 0.76
CA ALA A 128 -14.94 1.14 0.69
C ALA A 128 -14.63 1.80 -0.67
N ASP A 129 -14.47 0.99 -1.73
CA ASP A 129 -14.12 1.47 -3.08
C ASP A 129 -15.13 2.48 -3.64
N TRP A 130 -16.39 2.41 -3.19
CA TRP A 130 -17.42 3.39 -3.53
C TRP A 130 -17.04 4.83 -3.12
N MET A 131 -16.17 4.98 -2.10
CA MET A 131 -15.66 6.31 -1.70
C MET A 131 -14.69 6.89 -2.73
N ILE A 132 -14.08 6.08 -3.57
CA ILE A 132 -13.15 6.56 -4.60
C ILE A 132 -13.88 7.47 -5.57
N GLU A 133 -15.04 7.03 -6.06
CA GLU A 133 -15.87 7.82 -6.98
C GLU A 133 -16.56 8.98 -6.26
N GLU A 134 -17.14 8.73 -5.07
CA GLU A 134 -17.89 9.73 -4.33
C GLU A 134 -17.04 10.95 -3.94
N TYR A 135 -15.79 10.72 -3.55
CA TYR A 135 -14.86 11.78 -3.11
C TYR A 135 -13.78 12.10 -4.13
N ASN A 136 -13.88 11.57 -5.35
CA ASN A 136 -12.91 11.76 -6.43
C ASN A 136 -11.45 11.52 -5.97
N LEU A 137 -11.22 10.39 -5.31
CA LEU A 137 -9.90 10.06 -4.76
C LEU A 137 -8.99 9.50 -5.86
N LYS A 138 -7.72 9.94 -5.87
CA LYS A 138 -6.68 9.29 -6.67
C LYS A 138 -6.57 7.82 -6.29
N TYR A 139 -6.57 6.92 -7.26
CA TYR A 139 -6.48 5.49 -7.00
C TYR A 139 -5.45 4.76 -7.88
N ALA A 140 -5.01 3.62 -7.38
CA ALA A 140 -4.25 2.63 -8.14
C ALA A 140 -5.03 1.32 -8.20
N ILE A 141 -5.11 0.74 -9.41
CA ILE A 141 -5.75 -0.56 -9.65
C ILE A 141 -4.73 -1.58 -10.16
N VAL A 142 -4.74 -2.80 -9.61
CA VAL A 142 -3.90 -3.89 -10.12
C VAL A 142 -4.56 -4.50 -11.34
N VAL A 143 -3.84 -4.51 -12.46
CA VAL A 143 -4.28 -5.10 -13.72
C VAL A 143 -3.52 -6.40 -14.02
N ASP A 144 -4.20 -7.36 -14.63
CA ASP A 144 -3.65 -8.67 -14.96
C ASP A 144 -2.74 -8.63 -16.22
N HIS A 145 -2.88 -7.58 -17.06
CA HIS A 145 -2.13 -7.41 -18.31
C HIS A 145 -2.13 -5.94 -18.75
N PRO A 146 -1.10 -5.45 -19.49
CA PRO A 146 -1.08 -4.08 -20.00
C PRO A 146 -2.28 -3.68 -20.85
N ASP A 147 -2.85 -4.62 -21.64
CA ASP A 147 -4.07 -4.38 -22.42
C ASP A 147 -5.26 -3.94 -21.53
N GLU A 148 -5.29 -4.38 -20.28
CA GLU A 148 -6.35 -4.00 -19.33
C GLU A 148 -6.17 -2.55 -18.88
N ALA A 149 -4.93 -2.13 -18.62
CA ALA A 149 -4.62 -0.72 -18.33
C ALA A 149 -5.01 0.19 -19.50
N THR A 150 -4.68 -0.20 -20.74
CA THR A 150 -5.05 0.54 -21.94
C THR A 150 -6.58 0.68 -22.08
N LYS A 151 -7.35 -0.37 -21.78
CA LYS A 151 -8.82 -0.34 -21.82
C LYS A 151 -9.43 0.56 -20.75
N LEU A 152 -8.75 0.72 -19.62
CA LEU A 152 -9.14 1.59 -18.52
C LEU A 152 -8.63 3.02 -18.70
N GLU A 153 -7.88 3.30 -19.78
CA GLU A 153 -7.23 4.58 -20.06
C GLU A 153 -6.29 5.03 -18.92
N LEU A 154 -5.61 4.04 -18.28
CA LEU A 154 -4.69 4.26 -17.17
C LEU A 154 -3.25 3.98 -17.59
N GLU A 155 -2.33 4.84 -17.18
CA GLU A 155 -0.91 4.58 -17.27
C GLU A 155 -0.45 3.53 -16.26
N ILE A 156 0.56 2.74 -16.62
CA ILE A 156 1.15 1.75 -15.69
C ILE A 156 2.31 2.41 -14.96
N ASP A 157 2.20 2.50 -13.65
CA ASP A 157 3.30 2.94 -12.79
C ASP A 157 4.28 1.78 -12.53
N HIS A 158 5.57 2.05 -12.73
CA HIS A 158 6.65 1.07 -12.56
C HIS A 158 7.58 1.37 -11.38
N ASP A 159 7.52 2.59 -10.83
CA ASP A 159 8.53 3.09 -9.88
C ASP A 159 7.96 3.94 -8.75
N ASP A 160 6.65 3.85 -8.51
CA ASP A 160 5.89 4.67 -7.56
C ASP A 160 5.86 6.19 -7.92
N SER A 161 6.35 6.60 -9.09
CA SER A 161 6.36 8.03 -9.50
C SER A 161 4.96 8.64 -9.55
N HIS A 162 3.96 7.90 -10.05
CA HIS A 162 2.57 8.33 -10.05
C HIS A 162 2.01 8.43 -8.63
N ALA A 163 2.41 7.52 -7.74
CA ALA A 163 1.98 7.56 -6.34
C ALA A 163 2.57 8.77 -5.61
N ILE A 164 3.82 9.12 -5.88
CA ILE A 164 4.56 10.18 -5.21
C ILE A 164 4.21 11.56 -5.77
N TRP A 165 4.26 11.71 -7.09
CA TRP A 165 4.22 13.02 -7.76
C TRP A 165 2.96 13.24 -8.59
N GLY A 166 2.31 12.16 -9.03
CA GLY A 166 1.14 12.23 -9.91
C GLY A 166 -0.14 12.63 -9.18
N THR A 167 -1.04 13.28 -9.89
CA THR A 167 -2.40 13.61 -9.45
C THR A 167 -3.44 12.63 -9.98
N GLU A 168 -3.12 12.00 -11.12
CA GLU A 168 -4.03 11.11 -11.82
C GLU A 168 -3.98 9.69 -11.24
N SER A 169 -5.08 8.97 -11.41
CA SER A 169 -5.17 7.54 -11.11
C SER A 169 -4.37 6.72 -12.11
N PHE A 170 -3.92 5.55 -11.71
CA PHE A 170 -3.00 4.74 -12.52
C PHE A 170 -3.18 3.24 -12.30
N ALA A 171 -2.58 2.43 -13.15
CA ALA A 171 -2.56 0.99 -13.03
C ALA A 171 -1.24 0.49 -12.44
N LEU A 172 -1.30 -0.61 -11.73
CA LEU A 172 -0.15 -1.39 -11.28
C LEU A 172 -0.19 -2.75 -11.96
N LEU A 173 0.89 -3.17 -12.58
CA LEU A 173 0.94 -4.48 -13.20
C LEU A 173 1.03 -5.58 -12.14
N LEU A 174 0.20 -6.61 -12.29
CA LEU A 174 0.20 -7.76 -11.38
C LEU A 174 1.59 -8.38 -11.28
N HIS A 175 2.07 -8.57 -10.06
CA HIS A 175 3.35 -9.19 -9.77
C HIS A 175 3.30 -10.07 -8.51
N GLY A 176 4.43 -10.70 -8.19
CA GLY A 176 4.56 -11.56 -7.00
C GLY A 176 3.90 -12.92 -7.14
N THR A 177 3.91 -13.71 -6.07
CA THR A 177 3.41 -15.09 -6.06
C THR A 177 1.90 -15.12 -5.90
N GLN A 178 1.20 -15.68 -6.88
CA GLN A 178 -0.24 -15.89 -6.84
C GLN A 178 -0.57 -17.35 -6.57
N LYS A 179 -1.76 -17.62 -6.01
CA LYS A 179 -2.23 -18.98 -5.72
C LYS A 179 -2.42 -19.73 -7.04
N ALA A 180 -1.85 -20.94 -7.14
CA ALA A 180 -1.97 -21.78 -8.32
C ALA A 180 -3.43 -22.04 -8.69
N GLY A 181 -3.73 -22.04 -9.99
CA GLY A 181 -5.08 -22.26 -10.53
C GLY A 181 -6.00 -21.04 -10.51
N THR A 182 -5.55 -19.89 -10.01
CA THR A 182 -6.34 -18.65 -10.04
C THR A 182 -6.16 -17.89 -11.36
N LYS A 183 -7.10 -16.97 -11.67
CA LYS A 183 -7.01 -16.05 -12.81
C LYS A 183 -5.67 -15.30 -12.80
N SER A 184 -5.30 -14.73 -11.66
CA SER A 184 -4.06 -13.99 -11.49
C SER A 184 -2.80 -14.85 -11.70
N SER A 185 -2.82 -16.13 -11.26
CA SER A 185 -1.71 -17.06 -11.53
C SER A 185 -1.57 -17.35 -13.03
N ASN A 186 -2.68 -17.46 -13.75
CA ASN A 186 -2.67 -17.68 -15.19
C ASN A 186 -2.23 -16.42 -15.95
N ALA A 187 -2.65 -15.23 -15.49
CA ALA A 187 -2.22 -13.96 -16.03
C ALA A 187 -0.68 -13.78 -15.92
N LEU A 188 -0.09 -14.08 -14.76
CA LEU A 188 1.37 -14.07 -14.60
C LEU A 188 2.09 -15.02 -15.56
N LYS A 189 1.54 -16.22 -15.78
CA LYS A 189 2.11 -17.17 -16.75
C LYS A 189 2.04 -16.63 -18.18
N ARG A 190 0.93 -15.97 -18.54
CA ARG A 190 0.76 -15.31 -19.83
C ARG A 190 1.79 -14.21 -20.01
N MET A 191 1.87 -13.27 -19.07
CA MET A 191 2.84 -12.18 -19.12
C MET A 191 4.30 -12.67 -19.21
N ASN A 192 4.66 -13.71 -18.44
CA ASN A 192 5.99 -14.32 -18.53
C ASN A 192 6.28 -14.90 -19.92
N LYS A 193 5.29 -15.55 -20.56
CA LYS A 193 5.41 -16.08 -21.94
C LYS A 193 5.60 -14.95 -22.96
N GLU A 194 4.92 -13.84 -22.76
CA GLU A 194 4.99 -12.62 -23.59
C GLU A 194 6.19 -11.72 -23.22
N GLN A 195 7.05 -12.14 -22.28
CA GLN A 195 8.21 -11.40 -21.75
C GLN A 195 7.87 -10.05 -21.13
N ILE A 196 6.63 -9.85 -20.74
CA ILE A 196 6.17 -8.68 -20.00
C ILE A 196 6.61 -8.85 -18.54
N LYS A 197 7.46 -7.97 -18.06
CA LYS A 197 7.97 -7.97 -16.69
C LYS A 197 7.61 -6.67 -15.99
N TYR A 198 7.21 -6.79 -14.73
CA TYR A 198 7.20 -5.65 -13.83
C TYR A 198 8.65 -5.14 -13.70
N GLN A 199 8.88 -3.91 -14.08
CA GLN A 199 10.19 -3.29 -13.93
C GLN A 199 10.19 -2.53 -12.61
N TYR A 200 10.91 -3.04 -11.61
CA TYR A 200 11.29 -2.20 -10.49
C TYR A 200 12.38 -1.26 -10.98
N SER A 201 12.15 0.05 -10.88
CA SER A 201 13.27 0.98 -11.00
C SER A 201 14.26 0.62 -9.88
N LYS A 202 15.51 0.49 -10.25
CA LYS A 202 16.59 0.47 -9.28
C LYS A 202 16.76 1.92 -8.81
N VAL A 203 16.06 2.27 -7.73
CA VAL A 203 16.34 3.48 -6.99
C VAL A 203 17.63 3.28 -6.18
#